data_7552b71a2e642bc9878a6ad405c7497c
#
_entry.id   7552b71a2e642bc9878a6ad405c7497c
#
_cell.length_a   1.000
_cell.length_b   1.000
_cell.length_c   1.000
_cell.angle_alpha   90.00
_cell.angle_beta   90.00
_cell.angle_gamma   90.00
#
_symmetry.space_group_name_H-M   'P 1'
#
loop_
_entity.id
_entity.type
_entity.pdbx_description
1 polymer ?
#
loop_
_entity_poly.entity_id
_entity_poly.type
_entity_poly.pdbx_seq_one_letter_code
_entity_poly.pdbx_strand_id
1 'polypeptide(L)'
;MNARPAPSPYERRPRRLRAAGAALLLLAAAGAGAAAPPEPCFRRADRTIASLDPAFASTMAAGRAAALVYETLLQFDYEARPYRLAPYAAEAMPEVSEDGLELTFRLRDDVRFGPDEAFGGPGATRRATAADAVFSLKRLADAKLSSPGWWILAGKVEGLDAFREASAGPEPTDYDRDVPGLRALDDRTLRIRLVRPCPDFLWGLALPYASILPREVVEARGEDFGLGEAGSGPFRLASWRRGHRMLFVRREGRDPARDRTPELPDAVGAEPYRAVEYLAMGDASTRWLSFLRGTFDLATEISRDDWDAVVAADGSLAPDLAARGVRMVAEPSLETTYMAFNMDDPVVGTNAALRRAISCAFDSAQWVALNRGRILPATGPLPPGVDGRIEGPSPWSFDPERARALLAEAGYPGGIDPATGRRLALTLDLGSTDQEMREGAELIASFLDRVGISLSLSYSTFPQFLRRVNRREAQMFLLTWVGDYPDPLNFLQLFVSSNASPGPNRCNYASPSYDALFEEAARATDPARRAALVRAMQEEVRDACPWVFVGHRREVVLLGPRLRNYRLHDFPLGAEKHWRRAP
;
A
#
# COMPACT_ATOMS: atom_id res chain seq x y z
N MET A 1 -4.81 -60.38 -24.85
CA MET A 1 -6.22 -60.06 -24.62
C MET A 1 -6.30 -58.54 -24.41
N ASN A 2 -6.77 -57.87 -25.45
CA ASN A 2 -6.81 -56.40 -25.55
C ASN A 2 -8.07 -55.86 -24.90
N ALA A 3 -7.96 -55.01 -23.89
CA ALA A 3 -9.05 -54.21 -23.41
C ALA A 3 -8.96 -52.80 -24.03
N ARG A 4 -10.02 -52.40 -24.74
CA ARG A 4 -10.18 -51.05 -25.34
C ARG A 4 -10.65 -50.04 -24.27
N PRO A 5 -10.20 -48.78 -24.38
CA PRO A 5 -10.72 -47.72 -23.50
C PRO A 5 -12.11 -47.21 -23.93
N ALA A 6 -12.89 -46.75 -22.97
CA ALA A 6 -14.25 -46.20 -23.13
C ALA A 6 -14.24 -44.84 -23.83
N PRO A 7 -15.29 -44.46 -24.57
CA PRO A 7 -15.36 -43.21 -25.32
C PRO A 7 -15.79 -42.00 -24.47
N SER A 8 -15.26 -40.85 -24.87
CA SER A 8 -15.50 -39.48 -24.33
C SER A 8 -16.93 -38.97 -24.65
N PRO A 9 -17.54 -38.13 -23.80
CA PRO A 9 -18.94 -37.72 -23.92
C PRO A 9 -19.19 -36.44 -24.77
N TYR A 10 -18.46 -36.22 -25.86
CA TYR A 10 -18.67 -35.09 -26.77
C TYR A 10 -18.85 -35.49 -28.22
N GLU A 11 -19.96 -36.24 -28.54
CA GLU A 11 -20.47 -36.36 -29.91
C GLU A 11 -21.81 -35.63 -30.04
N ARG A 12 -21.82 -34.49 -30.72
CA ARG A 12 -23.03 -33.75 -31.10
C ARG A 12 -23.68 -34.39 -32.32
N ARG A 13 -24.96 -34.81 -32.20
CA ARG A 13 -25.81 -35.17 -33.34
C ARG A 13 -26.41 -33.93 -34.00
N PRO A 14 -26.52 -33.85 -35.34
CA PRO A 14 -27.12 -32.71 -36.03
C PRO A 14 -28.64 -32.75 -35.97
N ARG A 15 -29.27 -31.67 -35.53
CA ARG A 15 -30.74 -31.45 -35.66
C ARG A 15 -31.04 -30.71 -36.96
N ARG A 16 -31.96 -31.27 -37.73
CA ARG A 16 -32.46 -30.80 -39.01
C ARG A 16 -33.09 -29.40 -38.90
N LEU A 17 -32.71 -28.49 -39.80
CA LEU A 17 -33.39 -27.23 -40.06
C LEU A 17 -34.78 -27.49 -40.65
N ARG A 18 -35.82 -26.95 -40.02
CA ARG A 18 -37.10 -26.59 -40.70
C ARG A 18 -37.08 -25.08 -40.90
N ALA A 19 -37.16 -24.68 -42.15
CA ALA A 19 -37.36 -23.30 -42.56
C ALA A 19 -38.78 -22.89 -42.17
N ALA A 20 -38.93 -21.80 -41.43
CA ALA A 20 -40.14 -21.02 -41.33
C ALA A 20 -39.73 -19.54 -41.44
N GLY A 21 -40.15 -18.87 -42.48
CA GLY A 21 -39.95 -17.47 -42.67
C GLY A 21 -40.71 -16.65 -41.62
N ALA A 22 -40.03 -15.66 -41.08
CA ALA A 22 -40.64 -14.62 -40.27
C ALA A 22 -39.83 -13.32 -40.38
N ALA A 23 -40.52 -12.33 -40.71
CA ALA A 23 -40.32 -10.91 -40.68
C ALA A 23 -39.09 -10.41 -39.94
N LEU A 24 -38.24 -9.65 -40.62
CA LEU A 24 -37.26 -8.71 -40.05
C LEU A 24 -38.02 -7.63 -39.26
N LEU A 25 -38.21 -7.84 -37.98
CA LEU A 25 -38.42 -6.78 -37.00
C LEU A 25 -37.04 -6.30 -36.58
N LEU A 26 -36.61 -5.20 -37.17
CA LEU A 26 -35.55 -4.33 -36.63
C LEU A 26 -35.98 -3.83 -35.25
N LEU A 27 -35.71 -4.63 -34.20
CA LEU A 27 -35.60 -4.10 -32.87
C LEU A 27 -34.28 -3.30 -32.83
N ALA A 28 -34.43 -1.99 -33.05
CA ALA A 28 -33.48 -1.02 -32.56
C ALA A 28 -33.43 -1.20 -31.04
N ALA A 29 -32.53 -2.05 -30.55
CA ALA A 29 -32.11 -1.99 -29.18
C ALA A 29 -31.44 -0.62 -29.02
N ALA A 30 -32.26 0.35 -28.56
CA ALA A 30 -31.76 1.58 -27.99
C ALA A 30 -30.82 1.14 -26.84
N GLY A 31 -29.54 1.02 -27.18
CA GLY A 31 -28.50 1.02 -26.15
C GLY A 31 -28.74 2.29 -25.35
N ALA A 32 -29.15 2.15 -24.10
CA ALA A 32 -29.17 3.25 -23.17
C ALA A 32 -27.75 3.81 -23.17
N GLY A 33 -27.53 4.86 -23.96
CA GLY A 33 -26.29 5.58 -24.03
C GLY A 33 -25.99 6.02 -22.59
N ALA A 34 -24.90 5.52 -22.03
CA ALA A 34 -24.47 5.95 -20.71
C ALA A 34 -24.42 7.47 -20.76
N ALA A 35 -25.22 8.12 -19.92
CA ALA A 35 -25.24 9.58 -19.85
C ALA A 35 -23.80 10.09 -19.66
N ALA A 36 -23.48 11.22 -20.31
CA ALA A 36 -22.19 11.85 -20.10
C ALA A 36 -22.00 12.14 -18.61
N PRO A 37 -20.78 11.95 -18.06
CA PRO A 37 -20.53 12.23 -16.65
C PRO A 37 -20.85 13.71 -16.36
N PRO A 38 -21.39 14.01 -15.16
CA PRO A 38 -21.57 15.39 -14.75
C PRO A 38 -20.23 16.13 -14.70
N GLU A 39 -20.15 17.27 -15.34
CA GLU A 39 -18.95 18.12 -15.31
C GLU A 39 -18.99 19.09 -14.10
N PRO A 40 -17.84 19.43 -13.49
CA PRO A 40 -16.51 18.92 -13.85
C PRO A 40 -16.30 17.46 -13.39
N CYS A 41 -15.75 16.65 -14.29
CA CYS A 41 -15.41 15.26 -14.04
C CYS A 41 -13.89 15.09 -14.03
N PHE A 42 -13.36 14.53 -12.94
CA PHE A 42 -11.96 14.10 -12.84
C PHE A 42 -11.81 12.74 -13.51
N ARG A 43 -10.81 12.58 -14.35
CA ARG A 43 -10.56 11.34 -15.12
C ARG A 43 -9.17 10.82 -14.88
N ARG A 44 -9.07 9.53 -14.57
CA ARG A 44 -7.79 8.83 -14.47
C ARG A 44 -7.85 7.44 -15.08
N ALA A 45 -6.69 6.97 -15.55
CA ALA A 45 -6.50 5.55 -15.81
C ALA A 45 -6.20 4.82 -14.49
N ASP A 46 -6.72 3.61 -14.36
CA ASP A 46 -6.39 2.72 -13.25
C ASP A 46 -6.37 1.25 -13.71
N ARG A 47 -5.92 0.37 -12.83
CA ARG A 47 -6.03 -1.08 -13.05
C ARG A 47 -7.49 -1.53 -12.84
N THR A 48 -7.83 -2.70 -13.36
CA THR A 48 -9.15 -3.29 -13.15
C THR A 48 -9.42 -3.52 -11.67
N ILE A 49 -10.55 -3.01 -11.19
CA ILE A 49 -11.05 -3.22 -9.83
C ILE A 49 -12.09 -4.34 -9.89
N ALA A 50 -11.96 -5.34 -9.02
CA ALA A 50 -12.83 -6.50 -9.00
C ALA A 50 -14.06 -6.29 -8.10
N SER A 51 -13.89 -5.56 -6.98
CA SER A 51 -14.90 -5.34 -5.95
C SER A 51 -14.71 -3.99 -5.29
N LEU A 52 -15.81 -3.38 -4.84
CA LEU A 52 -15.82 -2.23 -3.94
C LEU A 52 -15.96 -2.64 -2.47
N ASP A 53 -16.10 -3.93 -2.17
CA ASP A 53 -16.12 -4.40 -0.78
C ASP A 53 -14.79 -4.04 -0.09
N PRO A 54 -14.82 -3.17 0.93
CA PRO A 54 -13.60 -2.72 1.60
C PRO A 54 -12.80 -3.86 2.23
N ALA A 55 -13.46 -4.95 2.64
CA ALA A 55 -12.78 -6.10 3.23
C ALA A 55 -11.75 -6.75 2.27
N PHE A 56 -11.86 -6.51 0.97
CA PHE A 56 -10.96 -7.03 -0.07
C PHE A 56 -10.13 -5.95 -0.75
N ALA A 57 -10.04 -4.74 -0.20
CA ALA A 57 -9.34 -3.60 -0.80
C ALA A 57 -7.80 -3.73 -0.70
N SER A 58 -7.24 -4.85 -1.17
CA SER A 58 -5.81 -5.19 -1.08
C SER A 58 -4.90 -4.49 -2.09
N THR A 59 -5.46 -3.71 -3.01
CA THR A 59 -4.69 -2.91 -3.96
C THR A 59 -4.99 -1.43 -3.78
N MET A 60 -4.03 -0.56 -4.13
CA MET A 60 -4.24 0.89 -4.07
C MET A 60 -5.43 1.35 -4.91
N ALA A 61 -5.67 0.73 -6.07
CA ALA A 61 -6.82 1.03 -6.92
C ALA A 61 -8.15 0.71 -6.22
N ALA A 62 -8.26 -0.49 -5.63
CA ALA A 62 -9.44 -0.91 -4.88
C ALA A 62 -9.65 -0.05 -3.63
N GLY A 63 -8.58 0.25 -2.88
CA GLY A 63 -8.61 1.10 -1.70
C GLY A 63 -9.09 2.52 -2.01
N ARG A 64 -8.58 3.14 -3.07
CA ARG A 64 -9.05 4.46 -3.53
C ARG A 64 -10.54 4.44 -3.87
N ALA A 65 -10.97 3.46 -4.67
CA ALA A 65 -12.37 3.34 -5.08
C ALA A 65 -13.31 3.10 -3.89
N ALA A 66 -12.91 2.22 -2.96
CA ALA A 66 -13.68 1.97 -1.74
C ALA A 66 -13.79 3.25 -0.88
N ALA A 67 -12.71 4.01 -0.72
CA ALA A 67 -12.69 5.25 0.07
C ALA A 67 -13.48 6.41 -0.56
N LEU A 68 -13.86 6.33 -1.84
CA LEU A 68 -14.84 7.26 -2.43
C LEU A 68 -16.25 6.96 -1.93
N VAL A 69 -16.57 5.69 -1.67
CA VAL A 69 -17.93 5.20 -1.35
C VAL A 69 -18.15 5.02 0.14
N TYR A 70 -17.14 4.61 0.88
CA TYR A 70 -17.24 4.30 2.31
C TYR A 70 -16.37 5.21 3.16
N GLU A 71 -16.76 5.39 4.42
CA GLU A 71 -15.98 6.13 5.41
C GLU A 71 -15.45 5.19 6.50
N THR A 72 -14.28 5.55 6.99
CA THR A 72 -13.62 4.97 8.16
C THR A 72 -13.81 5.87 9.39
N LEU A 73 -13.51 5.39 10.59
CA LEU A 73 -13.55 6.22 11.81
C LEU A 73 -12.59 7.40 11.71
N LEU A 74 -11.38 7.16 11.22
CA LEU A 74 -10.30 8.12 11.02
C LEU A 74 -9.91 8.19 9.54
N GLN A 75 -9.22 9.24 9.15
CA GLN A 75 -8.61 9.39 7.83
C GLN A 75 -7.18 9.91 7.97
N PHE A 76 -6.38 9.77 6.92
CA PHE A 76 -5.12 10.49 6.84
C PHE A 76 -5.39 11.98 6.63
N ASP A 77 -4.69 12.83 7.38
CA ASP A 77 -4.69 14.27 7.13
C ASP A 77 -4.03 14.52 5.77
N TYR A 78 -4.77 15.17 4.88
CA TYR A 78 -4.34 15.35 3.49
C TYR A 78 -3.09 16.22 3.34
N GLU A 79 -2.89 17.15 4.27
CA GLU A 79 -1.82 18.14 4.19
C GLU A 79 -0.62 17.80 5.08
N ALA A 80 -0.85 17.20 6.22
CA ALA A 80 0.17 17.02 7.24
C ALA A 80 1.38 16.19 6.78
N ARG A 81 2.58 16.75 6.99
CA ARG A 81 3.86 16.04 6.85
C ARG A 81 4.75 16.41 8.04
N PRO A 82 5.23 15.43 8.81
CA PRO A 82 4.96 13.98 8.74
C PRO A 82 3.48 13.66 8.77
N TYR A 83 3.09 12.50 8.25
CA TYR A 83 1.70 12.07 8.20
C TYR A 83 1.03 12.09 9.57
N ARG A 84 -0.24 12.47 9.60
CA ARG A 84 -1.09 12.46 10.79
C ARG A 84 -2.46 11.90 10.48
N LEU A 85 -3.14 11.43 11.51
CA LEU A 85 -4.55 11.07 11.43
C LEU A 85 -5.44 12.25 11.77
N ALA A 86 -6.60 12.27 11.16
CA ALA A 86 -7.70 13.19 11.45
C ALA A 86 -8.99 12.40 11.64
N PRO A 87 -9.95 12.89 12.46
CA PRO A 87 -11.27 12.27 12.55
C PRO A 87 -12.00 12.34 11.20
N TYR A 88 -12.82 11.31 10.89
CA TYR A 88 -13.62 11.26 9.66
C TYR A 88 -15.09 10.97 9.96
N ALA A 89 -15.49 9.70 10.15
CA ALA A 89 -16.81 9.39 10.67
C ALA A 89 -16.90 9.64 12.17
N ALA A 90 -15.78 9.62 12.89
CA ALA A 90 -15.71 10.08 14.27
C ALA A 90 -15.73 11.62 14.35
N GLU A 91 -16.30 12.19 15.43
CA GLU A 91 -16.32 13.64 15.71
C GLU A 91 -14.93 14.19 16.04
N ALA A 92 -14.14 13.38 16.77
CA ALA A 92 -12.79 13.72 17.25
C ALA A 92 -11.90 12.48 17.22
N MET A 93 -10.62 12.66 17.51
CA MET A 93 -9.73 11.54 17.85
C MET A 93 -10.28 10.84 19.11
N PRO A 94 -10.06 9.52 19.26
CA PRO A 94 -10.62 8.78 20.39
C PRO A 94 -10.08 9.28 21.72
N GLU A 95 -10.93 9.21 22.74
CA GLU A 95 -10.48 9.29 24.13
C GLU A 95 -9.74 7.97 24.45
N VAL A 96 -8.54 8.10 25.02
CA VAL A 96 -7.69 6.97 25.38
C VAL A 96 -7.62 6.89 26.90
N SER A 97 -7.89 5.71 27.48
CA SER A 97 -7.75 5.49 28.92
C SER A 97 -6.29 5.63 29.39
N GLU A 98 -6.09 5.88 30.69
CA GLU A 98 -4.75 6.09 31.28
C GLU A 98 -3.83 4.86 31.07
N ASP A 99 -4.40 3.65 31.06
CA ASP A 99 -3.67 2.42 30.78
C ASP A 99 -3.42 2.17 29.28
N GLY A 100 -3.95 3.02 28.40
CA GLY A 100 -3.83 2.91 26.94
C GLY A 100 -4.58 1.75 26.32
N LEU A 101 -5.49 1.10 27.07
CA LEU A 101 -6.20 -0.09 26.60
C LEU A 101 -7.58 0.21 26.02
N GLU A 102 -8.26 1.27 26.45
CA GLU A 102 -9.59 1.61 25.95
C GLU A 102 -9.53 2.83 25.05
N LEU A 103 -10.15 2.68 23.89
CA LEU A 103 -10.33 3.73 22.88
C LEU A 103 -11.82 3.99 22.74
N THR A 104 -12.27 5.20 23.10
CA THR A 104 -13.67 5.60 22.97
C THR A 104 -13.84 6.57 21.83
N PHE A 105 -14.61 6.18 20.81
CA PHE A 105 -14.97 7.00 19.67
C PHE A 105 -16.41 7.46 19.77
N ARG A 106 -16.67 8.70 19.38
CA ARG A 106 -18.02 9.19 19.17
C ARG A 106 -18.25 9.46 17.68
N LEU A 107 -19.25 8.82 17.10
CA LEU A 107 -19.63 9.04 15.70
C LEU A 107 -20.32 10.38 15.53
N ARG A 108 -20.09 11.03 14.40
CA ARG A 108 -20.82 12.21 13.97
C ARG A 108 -22.29 11.85 13.73
N ASP A 109 -23.19 12.80 13.96
CA ASP A 109 -24.63 12.57 13.78
C ASP A 109 -25.10 12.71 12.33
N ASP A 110 -24.26 13.25 11.45
CA ASP A 110 -24.51 13.46 10.03
C ASP A 110 -23.97 12.35 9.11
N VAL A 111 -23.38 11.29 9.68
CA VAL A 111 -22.93 10.12 8.89
C VAL A 111 -24.16 9.30 8.46
N ARG A 112 -24.45 9.30 7.15
CA ARG A 112 -25.61 8.62 6.57
C ARG A 112 -25.20 7.72 5.42
N PHE A 113 -25.72 6.51 5.43
CA PHE A 113 -25.63 5.62 4.28
C PHE A 113 -26.50 6.11 3.13
N GLY A 114 -26.06 5.86 1.90
CA GLY A 114 -26.84 6.12 0.71
C GLY A 114 -28.12 5.28 0.64
N PRO A 115 -29.02 5.60 -0.29
CA PRO A 115 -30.26 4.89 -0.41
C PRO A 115 -30.06 3.43 -0.79
N ASP A 116 -30.77 2.54 -0.05
CA ASP A 116 -30.82 1.11 -0.34
C ASP A 116 -32.19 0.53 0.11
N GLU A 117 -32.70 -0.43 -0.64
CA GLU A 117 -33.98 -1.09 -0.34
C GLU A 117 -33.95 -1.87 0.99
N ALA A 118 -32.76 -2.35 1.39
CA ALA A 118 -32.56 -3.05 2.67
C ALA A 118 -32.88 -2.18 3.90
N PHE A 119 -32.96 -0.84 3.75
CA PHE A 119 -33.37 0.07 4.84
C PHE A 119 -34.90 0.23 4.97
N GLY A 120 -35.68 -0.59 4.29
CA GLY A 120 -37.15 -0.61 4.43
C GLY A 120 -37.89 -0.02 3.23
N GLY A 121 -37.26 0.09 2.07
CA GLY A 121 -37.92 0.41 0.80
C GLY A 121 -37.06 1.27 -0.15
N PRO A 122 -37.61 1.48 -1.36
CA PRO A 122 -36.88 2.25 -2.39
C PRO A 122 -36.50 3.67 -1.91
N GLY A 123 -35.23 4.01 -2.04
CA GLY A 123 -34.72 5.32 -1.65
C GLY A 123 -34.54 5.53 -0.14
N ALA A 124 -34.80 4.52 0.68
CA ALA A 124 -34.61 4.61 2.13
C ALA A 124 -33.12 4.81 2.48
N THR A 125 -32.86 5.65 3.46
CA THR A 125 -31.52 5.93 3.99
C THR A 125 -31.56 5.88 5.51
N ARG A 126 -30.43 5.59 6.16
CA ARG A 126 -30.34 5.70 7.60
C ARG A 126 -29.00 6.26 8.06
N ARG A 127 -28.92 6.68 9.30
CA ARG A 127 -27.65 7.06 9.94
C ARG A 127 -26.80 5.82 10.20
N ALA A 128 -25.50 6.00 10.11
CA ALA A 128 -24.56 5.01 10.62
C ALA A 128 -24.55 5.06 12.13
N THR A 129 -24.40 3.92 12.77
CA THR A 129 -24.38 3.75 14.22
C THR A 129 -23.08 3.08 14.69
N ALA A 130 -22.80 3.17 15.98
CA ALA A 130 -21.69 2.43 16.59
C ALA A 130 -21.83 0.91 16.41
N ALA A 131 -23.04 0.39 16.33
CA ALA A 131 -23.30 -1.03 16.04
C ALA A 131 -22.82 -1.41 14.62
N ASP A 132 -22.94 -0.51 13.64
CA ASP A 132 -22.41 -0.75 12.29
C ASP A 132 -20.88 -0.82 12.30
N ALA A 133 -20.21 0.01 13.09
CA ALA A 133 -18.77 -0.05 13.26
C ALA A 133 -18.33 -1.37 13.94
N VAL A 134 -19.04 -1.80 14.99
CA VAL A 134 -18.80 -3.12 15.63
C VAL A 134 -18.99 -4.26 14.61
N PHE A 135 -20.08 -4.25 13.85
CA PHE A 135 -20.32 -5.24 12.81
C PHE A 135 -19.21 -5.28 11.78
N SER A 136 -18.76 -4.11 11.30
CA SER A 136 -17.71 -4.00 10.28
C SER A 136 -16.38 -4.59 10.74
N LEU A 137 -15.97 -4.30 11.99
CA LEU A 137 -14.74 -4.86 12.56
C LEU A 137 -14.85 -6.37 12.80
N LYS A 138 -16.02 -6.87 13.26
CA LYS A 138 -16.27 -8.32 13.35
C LYS A 138 -16.23 -8.97 11.96
N ARG A 139 -16.79 -8.32 10.95
CA ARG A 139 -16.78 -8.83 9.58
C ARG A 139 -15.36 -8.95 9.03
N LEU A 140 -14.50 -7.98 9.34
CA LEU A 140 -13.08 -8.05 8.98
C LEU A 140 -12.35 -9.22 9.67
N ALA A 141 -12.80 -9.60 10.87
CA ALA A 141 -12.29 -10.74 11.63
C ALA A 141 -12.86 -12.09 11.18
N ASP A 142 -13.93 -12.11 10.38
CA ASP A 142 -14.56 -13.37 9.93
C ASP A 142 -13.58 -14.24 9.13
N ALA A 143 -13.29 -15.44 9.63
CA ALA A 143 -12.36 -16.36 8.99
C ALA A 143 -12.83 -16.84 7.62
N LYS A 144 -14.16 -16.97 7.41
CA LYS A 144 -14.74 -17.38 6.13
C LYS A 144 -14.54 -16.33 5.04
N LEU A 145 -14.59 -15.06 5.43
CA LEU A 145 -14.33 -13.95 4.51
C LEU A 145 -12.87 -13.93 4.04
N SER A 146 -11.95 -14.46 4.87
CA SER A 146 -10.51 -14.50 4.57
C SER A 146 -9.95 -13.14 4.12
N SER A 147 -10.41 -12.07 4.78
CA SER A 147 -9.99 -10.71 4.44
C SER A 147 -8.47 -10.54 4.57
N PRO A 148 -7.80 -10.01 3.55
CA PRO A 148 -6.38 -9.63 3.65
C PRO A 148 -6.13 -8.51 4.67
N GLY A 149 -7.18 -7.78 5.10
CA GLY A 149 -7.08 -6.70 6.10
C GLY A 149 -7.11 -7.19 7.56
N TRP A 150 -7.24 -8.49 7.83
CA TRP A 150 -7.32 -9.03 9.19
C TRP A 150 -6.13 -8.61 10.08
N TRP A 151 -4.94 -8.45 9.54
CA TRP A 151 -3.74 -8.05 10.27
C TRP A 151 -3.88 -6.74 11.07
N ILE A 152 -4.81 -5.86 10.67
CA ILE A 152 -5.09 -4.61 11.40
C ILE A 152 -5.56 -4.90 12.83
N LEU A 153 -6.33 -5.97 13.02
CA LEU A 153 -7.02 -6.32 14.26
C LEU A 153 -6.39 -7.52 14.98
N ALA A 154 -5.66 -8.36 14.26
CA ALA A 154 -5.10 -9.62 14.76
C ALA A 154 -4.26 -9.43 16.03
N GLY A 155 -4.59 -10.14 17.10
CA GLY A 155 -3.87 -10.09 18.38
C GLY A 155 -3.94 -8.75 19.12
N LYS A 156 -4.81 -7.81 18.66
CA LYS A 156 -4.86 -6.45 19.23
C LYS A 156 -6.14 -6.17 20.01
N VAL A 157 -7.29 -6.69 19.59
CA VAL A 157 -8.60 -6.40 20.18
C VAL A 157 -9.06 -7.56 21.06
N GLU A 158 -9.47 -7.26 22.30
CA GLU A 158 -9.87 -8.26 23.28
C GLU A 158 -11.03 -9.13 22.79
N GLY A 159 -10.83 -10.46 22.77
CA GLY A 159 -11.83 -11.45 22.39
C GLY A 159 -12.08 -11.60 20.88
N LEU A 160 -11.45 -10.78 20.03
CA LEU A 160 -11.74 -10.80 18.59
C LEU A 160 -11.07 -11.98 17.87
N ASP A 161 -9.89 -12.45 18.33
CA ASP A 161 -9.26 -13.66 17.81
C ASP A 161 -10.12 -14.90 18.11
N ALA A 162 -10.71 -15.00 19.30
CA ALA A 162 -11.65 -16.06 19.66
C ALA A 162 -12.95 -16.01 18.82
N PHE A 163 -13.41 -14.80 18.45
CA PHE A 163 -14.52 -14.64 17.48
C PHE A 163 -14.12 -15.20 16.11
N ARG A 164 -12.91 -14.87 15.63
CA ARG A 164 -12.38 -15.38 14.36
C ARG A 164 -12.29 -16.91 14.35
N GLU A 165 -11.74 -17.50 15.40
CA GLU A 165 -11.67 -18.98 15.53
C GLU A 165 -13.05 -19.62 15.46
N ALA A 166 -14.03 -19.05 16.16
CA ALA A 166 -15.39 -19.52 16.13
C ALA A 166 -16.06 -19.38 14.75
N SER A 167 -15.74 -18.31 14.02
CA SER A 167 -16.29 -18.08 12.68
C SER A 167 -15.73 -19.06 11.63
N ALA A 168 -14.62 -19.75 11.88
CA ALA A 168 -14.06 -20.76 11.00
C ALA A 168 -14.88 -22.07 10.94
N GLY A 169 -15.84 -22.26 11.87
CA GLY A 169 -16.73 -23.42 11.91
C GLY A 169 -17.67 -23.53 10.71
N PRO A 170 -18.39 -24.67 10.54
CA PRO A 170 -19.26 -24.91 9.40
C PRO A 170 -20.52 -24.04 9.39
N GLU A 171 -21.01 -23.63 10.56
CA GLU A 171 -22.23 -22.82 10.71
C GLU A 171 -22.02 -21.39 10.24
N PRO A 172 -23.07 -20.67 9.77
CA PRO A 172 -22.97 -19.25 9.43
C PRO A 172 -22.35 -18.45 10.58
N THR A 173 -21.58 -17.41 10.23
CA THR A 173 -20.91 -16.57 11.23
C THR A 173 -21.97 -15.82 12.06
N ASP A 174 -21.95 -16.02 13.37
CA ASP A 174 -22.80 -15.30 14.32
C ASP A 174 -22.20 -13.93 14.65
N TYR A 175 -22.62 -12.90 13.92
CA TYR A 175 -22.19 -11.53 14.17
C TYR A 175 -22.79 -10.92 15.44
N ASP A 176 -23.78 -11.54 16.07
CA ASP A 176 -24.36 -11.10 17.35
C ASP A 176 -23.56 -11.66 18.55
N ARG A 177 -22.69 -12.66 18.32
CA ARG A 177 -21.79 -13.18 19.35
C ARG A 177 -21.01 -12.05 20.02
N ASP A 178 -21.02 -12.04 21.35
CA ASP A 178 -20.33 -11.03 22.14
C ASP A 178 -18.81 -11.05 21.92
N VAL A 179 -18.23 -9.84 21.75
CA VAL A 179 -16.78 -9.62 21.71
C VAL A 179 -16.46 -8.54 22.75
N PRO A 180 -15.83 -8.89 23.88
CA PRO A 180 -15.60 -7.95 24.99
C PRO A 180 -14.91 -6.66 24.56
N GLY A 181 -13.97 -6.77 23.61
CA GLY A 181 -13.20 -5.66 23.08
C GLY A 181 -13.95 -4.75 22.08
N LEU A 182 -15.18 -5.06 21.67
CA LEU A 182 -15.96 -4.25 20.71
C LEU A 182 -17.35 -3.98 21.26
N ARG A 183 -17.65 -2.76 21.69
CA ARG A 183 -18.90 -2.37 22.29
C ARG A 183 -19.49 -1.10 21.68
N ALA A 184 -20.73 -1.18 21.20
CA ALA A 184 -21.55 -0.01 21.00
C ALA A 184 -22.21 0.31 22.36
N LEU A 185 -21.82 1.41 22.98
CA LEU A 185 -22.37 1.84 24.28
C LEU A 185 -23.72 2.53 24.11
N ASP A 186 -23.89 3.20 22.99
CA ASP A 186 -25.13 3.78 22.47
C ASP A 186 -25.02 3.88 20.93
N ASP A 187 -25.99 4.52 20.27
CA ASP A 187 -26.02 4.63 18.80
C ASP A 187 -24.79 5.32 18.21
N ARG A 188 -24.08 6.13 19.00
CA ARG A 188 -22.95 6.93 18.50
C ARG A 188 -21.64 6.64 19.20
N THR A 189 -21.63 5.93 20.31
CA THR A 189 -20.44 5.72 21.13
C THR A 189 -19.94 4.29 20.95
N LEU A 190 -18.78 4.17 20.30
CA LEU A 190 -18.03 2.94 20.13
C LEU A 190 -16.87 2.88 21.12
N ARG A 191 -16.76 1.79 21.88
CA ARG A 191 -15.59 1.48 22.69
C ARG A 191 -14.85 0.28 22.10
N ILE A 192 -13.55 0.46 21.89
CA ILE A 192 -12.61 -0.60 21.51
C ILE A 192 -11.66 -0.82 22.67
N ARG A 193 -11.54 -2.07 23.15
CA ARG A 193 -10.58 -2.46 24.17
C ARG A 193 -9.49 -3.33 23.57
N LEU A 194 -8.26 -2.91 23.76
CA LEU A 194 -7.07 -3.59 23.28
C LEU A 194 -6.54 -4.59 24.33
N VAL A 195 -5.83 -5.62 23.89
CA VAL A 195 -5.14 -6.59 24.77
C VAL A 195 -3.87 -6.01 25.38
N ARG A 196 -3.32 -4.97 24.75
CA ARG A 196 -2.14 -4.19 25.20
C ARG A 196 -2.17 -2.82 24.56
N PRO A 197 -1.50 -1.81 25.13
CA PRO A 197 -1.35 -0.52 24.45
C PRO A 197 -0.72 -0.71 23.07
N CYS A 198 -1.29 -0.06 22.05
CA CYS A 198 -0.89 -0.23 20.64
C CYS A 198 -1.09 1.10 19.91
N PRO A 199 -0.15 2.06 20.03
CA PRO A 199 -0.27 3.40 19.44
C PRO A 199 -0.45 3.40 17.92
N ASP A 200 0.10 2.39 17.22
CA ASP A 200 -0.04 2.22 15.78
C ASP A 200 -1.40 1.67 15.33
N PHE A 201 -2.24 1.18 16.27
CA PHE A 201 -3.56 0.62 15.97
C PHE A 201 -4.48 1.61 15.22
N LEU A 202 -4.38 2.90 15.57
CA LEU A 202 -5.21 3.95 14.97
C LEU A 202 -4.98 4.09 13.45
N TRP A 203 -3.77 3.83 12.96
CA TRP A 203 -3.48 3.87 11.52
C TRP A 203 -4.30 2.85 10.74
N GLY A 204 -4.48 1.66 11.31
CA GLY A 204 -5.32 0.62 10.74
C GLY A 204 -6.78 1.04 10.59
N LEU A 205 -7.30 1.84 11.53
CA LEU A 205 -8.66 2.35 11.50
C LEU A 205 -8.91 3.47 10.46
N ALA A 206 -7.86 3.95 9.81
CA ALA A 206 -7.94 4.88 8.67
C ALA A 206 -7.85 4.17 7.31
N LEU A 207 -7.52 2.88 7.30
CA LEU A 207 -7.43 2.09 6.07
C LEU A 207 -8.82 1.63 5.59
N PRO A 208 -9.06 1.50 4.29
CA PRO A 208 -10.36 1.12 3.74
C PRO A 208 -10.95 -0.16 4.32
N TYR A 209 -10.12 -1.10 4.75
CA TYR A 209 -10.55 -2.33 5.42
C TYR A 209 -11.46 -2.09 6.63
N ALA A 210 -11.20 -1.00 7.38
CA ALA A 210 -11.95 -0.62 8.58
C ALA A 210 -13.15 0.32 8.28
N SER A 211 -13.63 0.36 7.03
CA SER A 211 -14.81 1.13 6.64
C SER A 211 -16.06 0.70 7.40
N ILE A 212 -16.90 1.67 7.75
CA ILE A 212 -18.19 1.42 8.41
C ILE A 212 -19.21 1.00 7.36
N LEU A 213 -19.83 -0.16 7.55
CA LEU A 213 -20.71 -0.81 6.60
C LEU A 213 -22.13 -0.99 7.18
N PRO A 214 -23.19 -0.81 6.38
CA PRO A 214 -24.55 -1.09 6.81
C PRO A 214 -24.81 -2.59 6.83
N ARG A 215 -25.05 -3.17 8.02
CA ARG A 215 -25.22 -4.62 8.22
C ARG A 215 -26.32 -5.18 7.32
N GLU A 216 -27.47 -4.52 7.26
CA GLU A 216 -28.65 -4.99 6.51
C GLU A 216 -28.34 -5.13 5.01
N VAL A 217 -27.57 -4.20 4.45
CA VAL A 217 -27.21 -4.23 3.03
C VAL A 217 -26.18 -5.33 2.76
N VAL A 218 -25.20 -5.50 3.66
CA VAL A 218 -24.22 -6.59 3.56
C VAL A 218 -24.91 -7.94 3.60
N GLU A 219 -25.83 -8.15 4.54
CA GLU A 219 -26.59 -9.41 4.67
C GLU A 219 -27.55 -9.64 3.49
N ALA A 220 -28.23 -8.60 3.01
CA ALA A 220 -29.17 -8.71 1.89
C ALA A 220 -28.47 -8.99 0.55
N ARG A 221 -27.28 -8.46 0.33
CA ARG A 221 -26.55 -8.61 -0.93
C ARG A 221 -25.54 -9.75 -0.95
N GLY A 222 -25.08 -10.21 0.22
CA GLY A 222 -24.10 -11.29 0.33
C GLY A 222 -22.86 -11.04 -0.52
N GLU A 223 -22.52 -11.97 -1.41
CA GLU A 223 -21.34 -11.87 -2.30
C GLU A 223 -21.42 -10.68 -3.27
N ASP A 224 -22.61 -10.20 -3.60
CA ASP A 224 -22.81 -9.06 -4.49
C ASP A 224 -22.68 -7.70 -3.77
N PHE A 225 -22.43 -7.68 -2.47
CA PHE A 225 -22.24 -6.42 -1.72
C PHE A 225 -21.18 -5.52 -2.36
N GLY A 226 -20.06 -6.10 -2.78
CA GLY A 226 -18.96 -5.39 -3.44
C GLY A 226 -19.29 -4.78 -4.82
N LEU A 227 -20.52 -4.94 -5.31
CA LEU A 227 -21.01 -4.38 -6.58
C LEU A 227 -21.93 -3.19 -6.38
N GLY A 228 -22.26 -2.86 -5.13
CA GLY A 228 -23.22 -1.83 -4.76
C GLY A 228 -22.58 -0.52 -4.28
N GLU A 229 -23.45 0.41 -3.86
CA GLU A 229 -23.08 1.78 -3.53
C GLU A 229 -23.54 2.26 -2.13
N ALA A 230 -24.00 1.35 -1.28
CA ALA A 230 -24.60 1.70 0.01
C ALA A 230 -23.57 2.15 1.06
N GLY A 231 -22.72 3.10 0.73
CA GLY A 231 -21.75 3.69 1.65
C GLY A 231 -22.16 5.07 2.13
N SER A 232 -21.35 5.65 3.03
CA SER A 232 -21.52 7.02 3.58
C SER A 232 -20.50 8.02 3.01
N GLY A 233 -19.62 7.56 2.13
CA GLY A 233 -18.51 8.34 1.58
C GLY A 233 -18.90 9.53 0.70
N PRO A 234 -17.94 10.34 0.27
CA PRO A 234 -18.17 11.60 -0.44
C PRO A 234 -18.76 11.41 -1.84
N PHE A 235 -18.61 10.22 -2.42
CA PHE A 235 -19.16 9.89 -3.72
C PHE A 235 -20.03 8.63 -3.64
N ARG A 236 -20.89 8.44 -4.63
CA ARG A 236 -21.63 7.20 -4.87
C ARG A 236 -21.25 6.63 -6.23
N LEU A 237 -21.29 5.32 -6.36
CA LEU A 237 -21.13 4.66 -7.65
C LEU A 237 -22.37 4.94 -8.51
N ALA A 238 -22.20 5.61 -9.65
CA ALA A 238 -23.28 5.90 -10.57
C ALA A 238 -23.40 4.86 -11.69
N SER A 239 -22.25 4.31 -12.12
CA SER A 239 -22.23 3.21 -13.09
C SER A 239 -20.91 2.45 -13.03
N TRP A 240 -20.99 1.15 -13.27
CA TRP A 240 -19.81 0.28 -13.37
C TRP A 240 -19.91 -0.65 -14.57
N ARG A 241 -19.07 -0.41 -15.56
CA ARG A 241 -18.83 -1.33 -16.66
C ARG A 241 -17.55 -2.11 -16.36
N ARG A 242 -17.68 -3.34 -15.88
CA ARG A 242 -16.56 -4.18 -15.45
C ARG A 242 -15.46 -4.27 -16.52
N GLY A 243 -14.21 -4.15 -16.09
CA GLY A 243 -13.05 -4.18 -16.96
C GLY A 243 -12.89 -2.95 -17.86
N HIS A 244 -13.76 -1.95 -17.73
CA HIS A 244 -13.74 -0.77 -18.58
C HIS A 244 -13.77 0.56 -17.82
N ARG A 245 -14.83 0.78 -17.02
CA ARG A 245 -15.14 2.11 -16.52
C ARG A 245 -15.93 2.05 -15.22
N MET A 246 -15.55 2.87 -14.26
CA MET A 246 -16.35 3.20 -13.08
C MET A 246 -16.60 4.70 -13.06
N LEU A 247 -17.83 5.10 -12.82
CA LEU A 247 -18.22 6.48 -12.64
C LEU A 247 -18.77 6.67 -11.23
N PHE A 248 -18.14 7.56 -10.51
CA PHE A 248 -18.57 8.00 -9.19
C PHE A 248 -19.08 9.43 -9.28
N VAL A 249 -20.19 9.72 -8.60
CA VAL A 249 -20.81 11.07 -8.56
C VAL A 249 -20.83 11.56 -7.13
N ARG A 250 -20.46 12.82 -6.90
CA ARG A 250 -20.43 13.43 -5.58
C ARG A 250 -21.83 13.39 -4.96
N ARG A 251 -21.89 13.02 -3.67
CA ARG A 251 -23.16 12.98 -2.92
C ARG A 251 -23.65 14.39 -2.64
N GLU A 252 -24.93 14.62 -2.92
CA GLU A 252 -25.63 15.85 -2.56
C GLU A 252 -25.99 15.84 -1.07
N GLY A 253 -26.12 17.03 -0.48
CA GLY A 253 -26.53 17.20 0.91
C GLY A 253 -25.50 16.77 1.97
N ARG A 254 -24.28 16.39 1.56
CA ARG A 254 -23.17 16.12 2.46
C ARG A 254 -22.47 17.43 2.84
N ASP A 255 -22.20 17.62 4.13
CA ASP A 255 -21.41 18.77 4.61
C ASP A 255 -19.97 18.69 4.05
N PRO A 256 -19.53 19.67 3.23
CA PRO A 256 -18.16 19.69 2.71
C PRO A 256 -17.08 19.83 3.79
N ALA A 257 -17.41 20.39 4.96
CA ALA A 257 -16.47 20.55 6.07
C ALA A 257 -16.00 19.20 6.63
N ARG A 258 -16.79 18.13 6.45
CA ARG A 258 -16.39 16.76 6.84
C ARG A 258 -15.15 16.27 6.12
N ASP A 259 -14.95 16.68 4.89
CA ASP A 259 -13.82 16.23 4.09
C ASP A 259 -12.51 16.89 4.54
N ARG A 260 -12.59 17.96 5.38
CA ARG A 260 -11.43 18.70 5.88
C ARG A 260 -10.49 19.10 4.73
N THR A 261 -11.08 19.52 3.62
CA THR A 261 -10.32 19.88 2.42
C THR A 261 -9.52 21.15 2.67
N PRO A 262 -8.18 21.10 2.64
CA PRO A 262 -7.38 22.33 2.70
C PRO A 262 -7.55 23.10 1.39
N GLU A 263 -7.34 24.41 1.45
CA GLU A 263 -7.31 25.25 0.25
C GLU A 263 -5.86 25.60 -0.07
N LEU A 264 -5.24 24.81 -0.95
CA LEU A 264 -3.89 25.09 -1.41
C LEU A 264 -3.87 26.36 -2.29
N PRO A 265 -2.72 27.06 -2.39
CA PRO A 265 -2.61 28.31 -3.13
C PRO A 265 -3.08 28.24 -4.60
N ASP A 266 -2.95 27.07 -5.22
CA ASP A 266 -3.38 26.85 -6.62
C ASP A 266 -4.88 26.56 -6.75
N ALA A 267 -5.61 26.46 -5.65
CA ALA A 267 -7.03 26.10 -5.62
C ALA A 267 -7.97 27.33 -5.63
N VAL A 268 -7.43 28.53 -5.49
CA VAL A 268 -8.24 29.76 -5.46
C VAL A 268 -9.04 29.91 -6.74
N GLY A 269 -10.37 30.03 -6.60
CA GLY A 269 -11.31 30.14 -7.72
C GLY A 269 -11.57 28.81 -8.46
N ALA A 270 -11.00 27.70 -8.02
CA ALA A 270 -11.25 26.38 -8.61
C ALA A 270 -12.48 25.71 -7.96
N GLU A 271 -13.25 24.97 -8.77
CA GLU A 271 -14.46 24.27 -8.30
C GLU A 271 -14.19 22.81 -7.97
N PRO A 272 -14.87 22.23 -6.97
CA PRO A 272 -14.79 20.79 -6.68
C PRO A 272 -15.27 19.96 -7.87
N TYR A 273 -14.63 18.80 -8.12
CA TYR A 273 -15.14 17.84 -9.08
C TYR A 273 -16.49 17.28 -8.64
N ARG A 274 -17.44 17.23 -9.58
CA ARG A 274 -18.77 16.64 -9.37
C ARG A 274 -18.79 15.14 -9.63
N ALA A 275 -17.84 14.66 -10.43
CA ALA A 275 -17.69 13.25 -10.74
C ALA A 275 -16.22 12.84 -10.77
N VAL A 276 -15.99 11.56 -10.55
CA VAL A 276 -14.72 10.87 -10.68
C VAL A 276 -14.90 9.68 -11.60
N GLU A 277 -14.08 9.56 -12.61
CA GLU A 277 -14.15 8.50 -13.60
C GLU A 277 -12.84 7.73 -13.62
N TYR A 278 -12.92 6.42 -13.33
CA TYR A 278 -11.82 5.50 -13.46
C TYR A 278 -11.96 4.67 -14.73
N LEU A 279 -10.97 4.74 -15.61
CA LEU A 279 -10.91 4.00 -16.86
C LEU A 279 -9.88 2.86 -16.71
N ALA A 280 -10.33 1.62 -16.85
CA ALA A 280 -9.45 0.46 -16.77
C ALA A 280 -8.51 0.43 -17.99
N MET A 281 -7.21 0.61 -17.75
CA MET A 281 -6.19 0.65 -18.79
C MET A 281 -4.88 0.06 -18.26
N GLY A 282 -4.56 -1.16 -18.67
CA GLY A 282 -3.38 -1.90 -18.19
C GLY A 282 -2.06 -1.42 -18.78
N ASP A 283 -2.05 -1.01 -20.06
CA ASP A 283 -0.83 -0.65 -20.77
C ASP A 283 -0.33 0.76 -20.41
N ALA A 284 0.92 0.87 -19.99
CA ALA A 284 1.52 2.13 -19.52
C ALA A 284 1.68 3.16 -20.65
N SER A 285 2.10 2.72 -21.83
CA SER A 285 2.28 3.62 -22.98
C SER A 285 0.96 4.20 -23.47
N THR A 286 -0.10 3.38 -23.45
CA THR A 286 -1.45 3.84 -23.78
C THR A 286 -1.97 4.85 -22.74
N ARG A 287 -1.71 4.65 -21.45
CA ARG A 287 -2.03 5.63 -20.39
C ARG A 287 -1.29 6.94 -20.61
N TRP A 288 -0.01 6.87 -20.91
CA TRP A 288 0.83 8.02 -21.21
C TRP A 288 0.33 8.83 -22.38
N LEU A 289 0.11 8.19 -23.53
CA LEU A 289 -0.42 8.85 -24.73
C LEU A 289 -1.81 9.46 -24.50
N SER A 290 -2.65 8.82 -23.69
CA SER A 290 -3.98 9.34 -23.34
C SER A 290 -3.89 10.57 -22.44
N PHE A 291 -2.94 10.62 -21.51
CA PHE A 291 -2.65 11.82 -20.72
C PHE A 291 -2.18 12.97 -21.64
N LEU A 292 -1.24 12.70 -22.53
CA LEU A 292 -0.76 13.71 -23.49
C LEU A 292 -1.87 14.28 -24.39
N ARG A 293 -2.92 13.50 -24.66
CA ARG A 293 -4.12 13.94 -25.40
C ARG A 293 -5.14 14.70 -24.53
N GLY A 294 -4.87 14.82 -23.21
CA GLY A 294 -5.79 15.46 -22.26
C GLY A 294 -7.01 14.62 -21.89
N THR A 295 -6.96 13.28 -22.10
CA THR A 295 -8.03 12.36 -21.70
C THR A 295 -8.03 12.18 -20.18
N PHE A 296 -6.86 12.20 -19.54
CA PHE A 296 -6.67 12.06 -18.09
C PHE A 296 -6.15 13.35 -17.47
N ASP A 297 -6.56 13.61 -16.24
CA ASP A 297 -6.17 14.79 -15.48
C ASP A 297 -4.84 14.61 -14.74
N LEU A 298 -4.33 13.36 -14.63
CA LEU A 298 -3.00 13.07 -14.10
C LEU A 298 -2.37 11.84 -14.77
N ALA A 299 -1.04 11.76 -14.72
CA ALA A 299 -0.28 10.57 -15.06
C ALA A 299 0.65 10.16 -13.90
N THR A 300 0.60 8.88 -13.58
CA THR A 300 1.50 8.19 -12.64
C THR A 300 2.24 7.08 -13.41
N GLU A 301 3.23 6.45 -12.80
CA GLU A 301 3.96 5.31 -13.39
C GLU A 301 4.58 5.67 -14.76
N ILE A 302 5.31 6.80 -14.84
CA ILE A 302 6.03 7.20 -16.05
C ILE A 302 7.09 6.15 -16.33
N SER A 303 7.07 5.58 -17.54
CA SER A 303 8.04 4.56 -17.94
C SER A 303 9.45 5.14 -18.00
N ARG A 304 10.47 4.27 -17.92
CA ARG A 304 11.86 4.69 -18.06
C ARG A 304 12.15 5.26 -19.46
N ASP A 305 11.50 4.71 -20.47
CA ASP A 305 11.68 5.13 -21.86
C ASP A 305 11.08 6.53 -22.10
N ASP A 306 9.97 6.84 -21.40
CA ASP A 306 9.31 8.15 -21.50
C ASP A 306 9.97 9.21 -20.57
N TRP A 307 10.86 8.80 -19.66
CA TRP A 307 11.41 9.69 -18.63
C TRP A 307 12.15 10.90 -19.20
N ASP A 308 12.97 10.69 -20.22
CA ASP A 308 13.76 11.77 -20.85
C ASP A 308 12.87 12.76 -21.63
N ALA A 309 11.66 12.34 -22.02
CA ALA A 309 10.66 13.22 -22.61
C ALA A 309 9.85 14.00 -21.55
N VAL A 310 9.95 13.62 -20.29
CA VAL A 310 9.20 14.22 -19.17
C VAL A 310 10.09 15.11 -18.32
N VAL A 311 11.32 14.69 -18.02
CA VAL A 311 12.22 15.35 -17.09
C VAL A 311 13.49 15.76 -17.80
N ALA A 312 13.78 17.06 -17.77
CA ALA A 312 15.01 17.64 -18.31
C ALA A 312 16.23 17.22 -17.49
N ALA A 313 17.42 17.45 -18.04
CA ALA A 313 18.69 17.04 -17.40
C ALA A 313 18.94 17.69 -16.02
N ASP A 314 18.33 18.85 -15.76
CA ASP A 314 18.38 19.56 -14.47
C ASP A 314 17.31 19.07 -13.46
N GLY A 315 16.53 18.07 -13.81
CA GLY A 315 15.45 17.51 -12.98
C GLY A 315 14.14 18.29 -13.05
N SER A 316 14.03 19.34 -13.87
CA SER A 316 12.80 20.08 -14.08
C SER A 316 11.88 19.38 -15.10
N LEU A 317 10.61 19.81 -15.15
CA LEU A 317 9.67 19.33 -16.17
C LEU A 317 10.12 19.80 -17.56
N ALA A 318 10.04 18.93 -18.56
CA ALA A 318 10.36 19.25 -19.95
C ALA A 318 9.60 20.49 -20.44
N PRO A 319 10.28 21.44 -21.14
CA PRO A 319 9.70 22.74 -21.50
C PRO A 319 8.43 22.68 -22.35
N ASP A 320 8.31 21.70 -23.23
CA ASP A 320 7.12 21.49 -24.07
C ASP A 320 5.88 21.05 -23.26
N LEU A 321 6.08 20.24 -22.23
CA LEU A 321 5.02 19.86 -21.27
C LEU A 321 4.63 21.06 -20.40
N ALA A 322 5.62 21.81 -19.89
CA ALA A 322 5.37 23.03 -19.13
C ALA A 322 4.60 24.07 -19.94
N ALA A 323 4.93 24.27 -21.22
CA ALA A 323 4.22 25.16 -22.13
C ALA A 323 2.76 24.75 -22.37
N ARG A 324 2.43 23.47 -22.19
CA ARG A 324 1.05 22.95 -22.25
C ARG A 324 0.31 23.07 -20.92
N GLY A 325 0.92 23.69 -19.90
CA GLY A 325 0.36 23.87 -18.57
C GLY A 325 0.39 22.59 -17.70
N VAL A 326 1.14 21.56 -18.11
CA VAL A 326 1.40 20.39 -17.27
C VAL A 326 2.27 20.82 -16.10
N ARG A 327 2.03 20.25 -14.94
CA ARG A 327 2.85 20.46 -13.73
C ARG A 327 3.39 19.12 -13.25
N MET A 328 4.54 19.13 -12.62
CA MET A 328 5.16 17.96 -12.03
C MET A 328 5.20 18.11 -10.51
N VAL A 329 4.78 17.07 -9.81
CA VAL A 329 4.94 16.93 -8.36
C VAL A 329 5.81 15.70 -8.10
N ALA A 330 6.78 15.85 -7.21
CA ALA A 330 7.71 14.78 -6.89
C ALA A 330 8.02 14.79 -5.39
N GLU A 331 7.69 13.72 -4.69
CA GLU A 331 7.91 13.56 -3.25
C GLU A 331 8.46 12.16 -2.94
N PRO A 332 9.20 11.98 -1.83
CA PRO A 332 9.61 10.65 -1.38
C PRO A 332 8.41 9.78 -1.10
N SER A 333 8.43 8.50 -1.48
CA SER A 333 7.43 7.51 -1.08
C SER A 333 7.81 6.83 0.22
N LEU A 334 6.81 6.30 0.93
CA LEU A 334 7.01 5.49 2.14
C LEU A 334 7.49 4.09 1.80
N GLU A 335 8.64 4.01 1.14
CA GLU A 335 9.29 2.74 0.84
C GLU A 335 10.79 2.80 1.05
N THR A 336 11.36 1.65 1.40
CA THR A 336 12.80 1.48 1.58
C THR A 336 13.29 0.29 0.78
N THR A 337 14.17 0.53 -0.18
CA THR A 337 14.91 -0.50 -0.91
C THR A 337 16.21 -0.80 -0.20
N TYR A 338 16.48 -2.06 0.01
CA TYR A 338 17.64 -2.55 0.74
C TYR A 338 18.22 -3.82 0.11
N MET A 339 19.53 -3.99 0.23
CA MET A 339 20.20 -5.25 -0.02
C MET A 339 20.49 -5.91 1.33
N ALA A 340 19.77 -7.00 1.62
CA ALA A 340 19.85 -7.70 2.89
C ALA A 340 20.88 -8.82 2.86
N PHE A 341 21.48 -9.05 4.01
CA PHE A 341 22.30 -10.22 4.31
C PHE A 341 21.45 -11.25 5.08
N ASN A 342 21.46 -12.51 4.65
CA ASN A 342 20.89 -13.57 5.47
C ASN A 342 21.77 -13.79 6.71
N MET A 343 21.27 -13.43 7.87
CA MET A 343 22.04 -13.51 9.11
C MET A 343 22.30 -14.96 9.57
N ASP A 344 21.62 -15.94 8.98
CA ASP A 344 21.89 -17.37 9.20
C ASP A 344 22.97 -17.93 8.24
N ASP A 345 23.39 -17.14 7.22
CA ASP A 345 24.45 -17.57 6.30
C ASP A 345 25.82 -17.58 7.00
N PRO A 346 26.60 -18.68 6.87
CA PRO A 346 27.87 -18.80 7.60
C PRO A 346 28.95 -17.81 7.14
N VAL A 347 28.83 -17.21 5.95
CA VAL A 347 29.82 -16.27 5.41
C VAL A 347 29.43 -14.83 5.75
N VAL A 348 28.25 -14.37 5.30
CA VAL A 348 27.84 -12.97 5.48
C VAL A 348 27.14 -12.75 6.82
N GLY A 349 26.42 -13.73 7.36
CA GLY A 349 25.65 -13.59 8.60
C GLY A 349 26.51 -13.43 9.83
N THR A 350 27.58 -14.20 9.94
CA THR A 350 28.47 -14.21 11.12
C THR A 350 29.58 -13.14 11.06
N ASN A 351 29.83 -12.52 9.89
CA ASN A 351 30.95 -11.64 9.66
C ASN A 351 30.52 -10.17 9.48
N ALA A 352 30.46 -9.44 10.58
CA ALA A 352 30.05 -8.03 10.57
C ALA A 352 31.01 -7.14 9.76
N ALA A 353 32.32 -7.39 9.80
CA ALA A 353 33.31 -6.63 9.03
C ALA A 353 33.08 -6.81 7.52
N LEU A 354 32.72 -8.02 7.07
CA LEU A 354 32.36 -8.28 5.67
C LEU A 354 31.10 -7.50 5.24
N ARG A 355 30.02 -7.51 6.06
CA ARG A 355 28.80 -6.76 5.74
C ARG A 355 29.06 -5.25 5.66
N ARG A 356 29.84 -4.71 6.59
CA ARG A 356 30.28 -3.31 6.61
C ARG A 356 31.16 -2.96 5.39
N ALA A 357 32.05 -3.87 4.98
CA ALA A 357 32.86 -3.72 3.77
C ALA A 357 31.98 -3.63 2.52
N ILE A 358 30.98 -4.50 2.38
CA ILE A 358 30.03 -4.48 1.26
C ILE A 358 29.21 -3.18 1.27
N SER A 359 28.76 -2.72 2.44
CA SER A 359 28.07 -1.43 2.55
C SER A 359 28.94 -0.25 2.13
N CYS A 360 30.21 -0.20 2.57
CA CYS A 360 31.17 0.84 2.17
C CYS A 360 31.54 0.76 0.67
N ALA A 361 31.38 -0.38 0.02
CA ALA A 361 31.62 -0.54 -1.41
C ALA A 361 30.45 0.00 -2.27
N PHE A 362 29.23 0.12 -1.71
CA PHE A 362 28.04 0.54 -2.43
C PHE A 362 28.05 2.04 -2.71
N ASP A 363 28.18 2.42 -3.99
CA ASP A 363 28.16 3.82 -4.44
C ASP A 363 26.74 4.33 -4.65
N SER A 364 26.18 4.95 -3.62
CA SER A 364 24.82 5.50 -3.65
C SER A 364 24.65 6.62 -4.68
N ALA A 365 25.70 7.38 -5.00
CA ALA A 365 25.62 8.44 -6.00
C ALA A 365 25.49 7.87 -7.43
N GLN A 366 26.26 6.83 -7.76
CA GLN A 366 26.10 6.13 -9.04
C GLN A 366 24.75 5.41 -9.13
N TRP A 367 24.24 4.86 -8.00
CA TRP A 367 22.91 4.27 -7.95
C TRP A 367 21.80 5.29 -8.24
N VAL A 368 21.87 6.49 -7.63
CA VAL A 368 20.95 7.60 -7.91
C VAL A 368 21.03 8.04 -9.37
N ALA A 369 22.24 8.14 -9.93
CA ALA A 369 22.45 8.52 -11.33
C ALA A 369 21.84 7.49 -12.30
N LEU A 370 22.04 6.18 -12.07
CA LEU A 370 21.40 5.12 -12.85
C LEU A 370 19.87 5.24 -12.84
N ASN A 371 19.31 5.58 -11.69
CA ASN A 371 17.87 5.74 -11.52
C ASN A 371 17.35 7.15 -11.90
N ARG A 372 18.21 8.01 -12.49
CA ARG A 372 17.85 9.33 -13.00
C ARG A 372 17.14 10.22 -11.97
N GLY A 373 17.57 10.18 -10.71
CA GLY A 373 17.00 10.97 -9.61
C GLY A 373 15.63 10.50 -9.10
N ARG A 374 15.13 9.34 -9.56
CA ARG A 374 13.89 8.73 -9.05
C ARG A 374 14.07 8.01 -7.71
N ILE A 375 15.29 7.97 -7.20
CA ILE A 375 15.62 7.37 -5.91
C ILE A 375 16.42 8.38 -5.10
N LEU A 376 16.10 8.51 -3.83
CA LEU A 376 16.86 9.23 -2.83
C LEU A 376 17.78 8.25 -2.10
N PRO A 377 19.02 8.58 -1.77
CA PRO A 377 19.91 7.69 -1.03
C PRO A 377 19.31 7.42 0.36
N ALA A 378 19.30 6.15 0.76
CA ALA A 378 18.89 5.76 2.10
C ALA A 378 20.08 5.79 3.06
N THR A 379 19.86 6.32 4.26
CA THR A 379 20.85 6.40 5.34
C THR A 379 20.49 5.55 6.56
N GLY A 380 19.34 4.88 6.48
CA GLY A 380 18.79 4.03 7.52
C GLY A 380 17.49 3.34 7.02
N PRO A 381 16.81 2.60 7.89
CA PRO A 381 15.62 1.84 7.52
C PRO A 381 14.37 2.69 7.30
N LEU A 382 14.29 3.89 7.89
CA LEU A 382 13.10 4.74 7.82
C LEU A 382 13.15 5.68 6.60
N PRO A 383 12.12 5.70 5.74
CA PRO A 383 12.03 6.64 4.64
C PRO A 383 11.70 8.06 5.12
N PRO A 384 11.95 9.09 4.29
CA PRO A 384 11.44 10.44 4.54
C PRO A 384 9.93 10.43 4.75
N GLY A 385 9.42 11.28 5.65
CA GLY A 385 7.99 11.35 5.99
C GLY A 385 7.57 10.47 7.16
N VAL A 386 8.46 9.62 7.70
CA VAL A 386 8.26 8.85 8.93
C VAL A 386 8.90 9.57 10.10
N ASP A 387 8.13 9.73 11.19
CA ASP A 387 8.62 10.38 12.42
C ASP A 387 9.80 9.60 13.03
N GLY A 388 10.77 10.34 13.58
CA GLY A 388 11.92 9.75 14.26
C GLY A 388 13.03 9.24 13.32
N ARG A 389 12.93 9.46 12.01
CA ARG A 389 14.01 9.14 11.07
C ARG A 389 15.32 9.84 11.47
N ILE A 390 16.41 9.09 11.48
CA ILE A 390 17.75 9.65 11.73
C ILE A 390 18.24 10.34 10.45
N GLU A 391 18.60 11.60 10.56
CA GLU A 391 19.24 12.36 9.49
C GLU A 391 20.78 12.14 9.51
N GLY A 392 21.41 12.40 8.37
CA GLY A 392 22.85 12.25 8.17
C GLY A 392 23.29 10.88 7.65
N PRO A 393 24.55 10.76 7.24
CA PRO A 393 25.06 9.58 6.55
C PRO A 393 25.04 8.33 7.44
N SER A 394 24.93 7.16 6.81
CA SER A 394 25.16 5.89 7.49
C SER A 394 26.62 5.80 7.95
N PRO A 395 26.92 5.15 9.09
CA PRO A 395 28.31 4.92 9.51
C PRO A 395 29.12 4.11 8.48
N TRP A 396 28.42 3.35 7.62
CA TRP A 396 29.00 2.50 6.57
C TRP A 396 28.67 3.02 5.16
N SER A 397 28.68 4.35 4.97
CA SER A 397 28.51 5.01 3.67
C SER A 397 29.68 4.70 2.73
N PHE A 398 29.47 4.98 1.44
CA PHE A 398 30.44 4.73 0.38
C PHE A 398 31.83 5.28 0.72
N ASP A 399 32.78 4.38 0.85
CA ASP A 399 34.19 4.59 1.08
C ASP A 399 34.97 3.33 0.63
N PRO A 400 35.45 3.28 -0.61
CA PRO A 400 36.09 2.07 -1.15
C PRO A 400 37.42 1.73 -0.49
N GLU A 401 38.15 2.70 0.11
CA GLU A 401 39.39 2.42 0.85
C GLU A 401 39.07 1.75 2.18
N ARG A 402 38.10 2.30 2.90
CA ARG A 402 37.57 1.68 4.12
C ARG A 402 36.97 0.31 3.84
N ALA A 403 36.29 0.12 2.71
CA ALA A 403 35.77 -1.18 2.30
C ALA A 403 36.87 -2.24 2.18
N ARG A 404 38.02 -1.88 1.58
CA ARG A 404 39.19 -2.78 1.47
C ARG A 404 39.82 -3.09 2.83
N ALA A 405 39.91 -2.10 3.73
CA ALA A 405 40.41 -2.30 5.08
C ALA A 405 39.52 -3.25 5.87
N LEU A 406 38.19 -3.02 5.84
CA LEU A 406 37.19 -3.91 6.48
C LEU A 406 37.19 -5.32 5.87
N LEU A 407 37.43 -5.44 4.56
CA LEU A 407 37.53 -6.74 3.90
C LEU A 407 38.75 -7.54 4.40
N ALA A 408 39.87 -6.85 4.62
CA ALA A 408 41.06 -7.49 5.25
C ALA A 408 40.78 -7.90 6.71
N GLU A 409 40.09 -7.04 7.49
CA GLU A 409 39.64 -7.36 8.86
C GLU A 409 38.68 -8.56 8.85
N ALA A 410 37.80 -8.64 7.85
CA ALA A 410 36.90 -9.75 7.64
C ALA A 410 37.58 -11.09 7.31
N GLY A 411 38.90 -11.09 7.11
CA GLY A 411 39.68 -12.26 6.75
C GLY A 411 39.88 -12.46 5.24
N TYR A 412 39.53 -11.47 4.41
CA TYR A 412 39.63 -11.54 2.94
C TYR A 412 40.52 -10.40 2.39
N PRO A 413 41.81 -10.37 2.70
CA PRO A 413 42.69 -9.30 2.24
C PRO A 413 42.75 -9.26 0.70
N GLY A 414 42.46 -8.09 0.13
CA GLY A 414 42.37 -7.90 -1.33
C GLY A 414 41.20 -8.66 -1.98
N GLY A 415 40.21 -9.11 -1.16
CA GLY A 415 39.08 -9.90 -1.63
C GLY A 415 39.40 -11.38 -1.87
N ILE A 416 40.56 -11.85 -1.39
CA ILE A 416 41.01 -13.25 -1.56
C ILE A 416 40.68 -14.05 -0.29
N ASP A 417 40.04 -15.19 -0.46
CA ASP A 417 39.87 -16.18 0.57
C ASP A 417 41.20 -16.92 0.83
N PRO A 418 41.82 -16.75 2.00
CA PRO A 418 43.13 -17.35 2.29
C PRO A 418 43.12 -18.89 2.26
N ALA A 419 41.98 -19.51 2.54
CA ALA A 419 41.85 -20.96 2.56
C ALA A 419 41.86 -21.57 1.16
N THR A 420 41.33 -20.84 0.17
CA THR A 420 41.20 -21.34 -1.22
C THR A 420 42.14 -20.67 -2.20
N GLY A 421 42.70 -19.51 -1.85
CA GLY A 421 43.48 -18.67 -2.75
C GLY A 421 42.68 -18.01 -3.88
N ARG A 422 41.34 -18.08 -3.82
CA ARG A 422 40.43 -17.55 -4.82
C ARG A 422 39.75 -16.27 -4.32
N ARG A 423 39.20 -15.50 -5.25
CA ARG A 423 38.37 -14.35 -4.90
C ARG A 423 37.14 -14.82 -4.09
N LEU A 424 36.81 -14.04 -3.06
CA LEU A 424 35.56 -14.24 -2.32
C LEU A 424 34.38 -14.13 -3.30
N ALA A 425 33.59 -15.18 -3.38
CA ALA A 425 32.40 -15.25 -4.24
C ALA A 425 31.15 -15.22 -3.39
N LEU A 426 30.26 -14.29 -3.68
CA LEU A 426 28.97 -14.13 -3.04
C LEU A 426 27.83 -14.22 -4.07
N THR A 427 26.63 -14.46 -3.61
CA THR A 427 25.42 -14.55 -4.46
C THR A 427 24.38 -13.53 -4.04
N LEU A 428 23.83 -12.80 -5.03
CA LEU A 428 22.70 -11.89 -4.87
C LEU A 428 21.47 -12.44 -5.57
N ASP A 429 20.43 -12.78 -4.81
CA ASP A 429 19.12 -13.21 -5.32
C ASP A 429 18.24 -11.99 -5.65
N LEU A 430 17.55 -12.07 -6.81
CA LEU A 430 16.79 -10.98 -7.41
C LEU A 430 15.40 -11.48 -7.83
N GLY A 431 14.37 -10.71 -7.47
CA GLY A 431 12.96 -11.07 -7.63
C GLY A 431 12.32 -10.64 -8.95
N SER A 432 13.11 -10.18 -9.93
CA SER A 432 12.64 -9.84 -11.26
C SER A 432 13.67 -10.23 -12.31
N THR A 433 13.21 -10.38 -13.55
CA THR A 433 14.03 -10.64 -14.73
C THR A 433 14.00 -9.48 -15.74
N ASP A 434 13.38 -8.35 -15.37
CA ASP A 434 13.30 -7.17 -16.22
C ASP A 434 14.66 -6.48 -16.41
N GLN A 435 14.73 -5.61 -17.41
CA GLN A 435 15.95 -4.92 -17.79
C GLN A 435 16.44 -3.96 -16.69
N GLU A 436 15.54 -3.28 -16.01
CA GLU A 436 15.88 -2.33 -14.94
C GLU A 436 16.56 -3.04 -13.75
N MET A 437 16.03 -4.21 -13.36
CA MET A 437 16.64 -5.05 -12.32
C MET A 437 18.03 -5.55 -12.74
N ARG A 438 18.20 -5.96 -14.01
CA ARG A 438 19.49 -6.42 -14.53
C ARG A 438 20.56 -5.34 -14.48
N GLU A 439 20.26 -4.16 -15.00
CA GLU A 439 21.18 -3.01 -15.00
C GLU A 439 21.57 -2.59 -13.57
N GLY A 440 20.60 -2.56 -12.65
CA GLY A 440 20.87 -2.28 -11.25
C GLY A 440 21.76 -3.32 -10.58
N ALA A 441 21.51 -4.60 -10.83
CA ALA A 441 22.30 -5.70 -10.27
C ALA A 441 23.73 -5.74 -10.83
N GLU A 442 23.91 -5.49 -12.12
CA GLU A 442 25.21 -5.40 -12.76
C GLU A 442 26.02 -4.21 -12.21
N LEU A 443 25.37 -3.08 -11.92
CA LEU A 443 26.02 -1.94 -11.27
C LEU A 443 26.48 -2.32 -9.84
N ILE A 444 25.64 -3.01 -9.04
CA ILE A 444 26.04 -3.52 -7.72
C ILE A 444 27.23 -4.46 -7.84
N ALA A 445 27.20 -5.40 -8.81
CA ALA A 445 28.32 -6.31 -9.06
C ALA A 445 29.61 -5.56 -9.38
N SER A 446 29.55 -4.47 -10.15
CA SER A 446 30.70 -3.64 -10.46
C SER A 446 31.29 -2.93 -9.23
N PHE A 447 30.43 -2.52 -8.28
CA PHE A 447 30.89 -1.92 -7.02
C PHE A 447 31.70 -2.92 -6.18
N LEU A 448 31.23 -4.15 -6.07
CA LEU A 448 31.89 -5.20 -5.30
C LEU A 448 33.17 -5.68 -6.00
N ASP A 449 33.17 -5.74 -7.33
CA ASP A 449 34.36 -6.09 -8.13
C ASP A 449 35.53 -5.13 -7.87
N ARG A 450 35.27 -3.81 -7.73
CA ARG A 450 36.29 -2.78 -7.46
C ARG A 450 37.01 -2.99 -6.12
N VAL A 451 36.43 -3.69 -5.17
CA VAL A 451 37.03 -4.02 -3.88
C VAL A 451 37.50 -5.47 -3.79
N GLY A 452 37.37 -6.25 -4.88
CA GLY A 452 37.88 -7.62 -4.99
C GLY A 452 36.87 -8.72 -4.75
N ILE A 453 35.60 -8.40 -4.49
CA ILE A 453 34.52 -9.41 -4.30
C ILE A 453 33.90 -9.78 -5.65
N SER A 454 33.72 -11.09 -5.91
CA SER A 454 32.98 -11.59 -7.07
C SER A 454 31.52 -11.79 -6.71
N LEU A 455 30.58 -11.16 -7.41
CA LEU A 455 29.15 -11.28 -7.16
C LEU A 455 28.47 -12.09 -8.27
N SER A 456 27.85 -13.21 -7.91
CA SER A 456 26.98 -13.99 -8.80
C SER A 456 25.53 -13.49 -8.69
N LEU A 457 24.88 -13.25 -9.83
CA LEU A 457 23.51 -12.71 -9.88
C LEU A 457 22.53 -13.84 -10.19
N SER A 458 21.56 -14.06 -9.29
CA SER A 458 20.55 -15.12 -9.39
C SER A 458 19.17 -14.49 -9.62
N TYR A 459 18.65 -14.60 -10.84
CA TYR A 459 17.37 -14.03 -11.24
C TYR A 459 16.25 -15.06 -11.19
N SER A 460 15.09 -14.68 -10.64
CA SER A 460 13.90 -15.52 -10.62
C SER A 460 12.61 -14.70 -10.66
N THR A 461 11.47 -15.36 -10.84
CA THR A 461 10.18 -14.70 -10.68
C THR A 461 9.97 -14.32 -9.20
N PHE A 462 9.21 -13.25 -8.93
CA PHE A 462 8.99 -12.78 -7.55
C PHE A 462 8.47 -13.87 -6.59
N PRO A 463 7.50 -14.75 -6.96
CA PRO A 463 7.09 -15.84 -6.09
C PRO A 463 8.19 -16.90 -5.83
N GLN A 464 9.06 -17.16 -6.80
CA GLN A 464 10.19 -18.09 -6.61
C GLN A 464 11.25 -17.47 -5.70
N PHE A 465 11.58 -16.20 -5.94
CA PHE A 465 12.47 -15.41 -5.09
C PHE A 465 11.99 -15.40 -3.63
N LEU A 466 10.73 -15.05 -3.37
CA LEU A 466 10.19 -15.03 -2.01
C LEU A 466 10.24 -16.40 -1.33
N ARG A 467 10.01 -17.49 -2.07
CA ARG A 467 10.15 -18.85 -1.52
C ARG A 467 11.58 -19.13 -1.05
N ARG A 468 12.59 -18.74 -1.85
CA ARG A 468 14.01 -18.92 -1.48
C ARG A 468 14.37 -18.10 -0.25
N VAL A 469 13.99 -16.83 -0.23
CA VAL A 469 14.20 -15.93 0.92
C VAL A 469 13.51 -16.47 2.17
N ASN A 470 12.24 -16.87 2.07
CA ASN A 470 11.48 -17.40 3.20
C ASN A 470 12.02 -18.75 3.74
N ARG A 471 12.69 -19.52 2.89
CA ARG A 471 13.40 -20.76 3.27
C ARG A 471 14.84 -20.53 3.74
N ARG A 472 15.27 -19.26 3.79
CA ARG A 472 16.63 -18.85 4.18
C ARG A 472 17.73 -19.39 3.26
N GLU A 473 17.39 -19.68 1.99
CA GLU A 473 18.30 -20.22 0.98
C GLU A 473 19.06 -19.12 0.21
N ALA A 474 18.60 -17.86 0.27
CA ALA A 474 19.27 -16.72 -0.34
C ALA A 474 20.39 -16.23 0.60
N GLN A 475 21.60 -16.05 0.09
CA GLN A 475 22.73 -15.51 0.86
C GLN A 475 22.61 -14.00 1.05
N MET A 476 22.40 -13.29 -0.03
CA MET A 476 22.07 -11.87 -0.09
C MET A 476 20.89 -11.67 -1.04
N PHE A 477 20.08 -10.64 -0.83
CA PHE A 477 18.94 -10.37 -1.71
C PHE A 477 18.58 -8.88 -1.74
N LEU A 478 18.07 -8.43 -2.88
CA LEU A 478 17.55 -7.06 -3.05
C LEU A 478 16.03 -7.07 -2.92
N LEU A 479 15.51 -6.25 -2.01
CA LEU A 479 14.07 -6.17 -1.75
C LEU A 479 13.67 -4.74 -1.37
N THR A 480 12.39 -4.42 -1.59
CA THR A 480 11.78 -3.16 -1.16
C THR A 480 10.66 -3.44 -0.16
N TRP A 481 10.66 -2.73 0.95
CA TRP A 481 9.52 -2.65 1.86
C TRP A 481 8.71 -1.41 1.54
N VAL A 482 7.41 -1.60 1.33
CA VAL A 482 6.44 -0.51 1.20
C VAL A 482 5.69 -0.39 2.52
N GLY A 483 5.66 0.80 3.09
CA GLY A 483 4.99 1.03 4.37
C GLY A 483 3.48 0.87 4.27
N ASP A 484 2.89 0.07 5.14
CA ASP A 484 1.44 -0.07 5.26
C ASP A 484 0.81 1.18 5.89
N TYR A 485 1.57 1.86 6.74
CA TYR A 485 1.22 3.12 7.41
C TYR A 485 2.51 3.85 7.86
N PRO A 486 2.46 5.16 8.10
CA PRO A 486 3.66 5.99 8.31
C PRO A 486 4.17 5.98 9.77
N ASP A 487 4.14 4.84 10.42
CA ASP A 487 4.69 4.64 11.75
C ASP A 487 6.09 4.01 11.69
N PRO A 488 7.08 4.46 12.47
CA PRO A 488 8.42 3.89 12.46
C PRO A 488 8.44 2.39 12.74
N LEU A 489 7.53 1.87 13.57
CA LEU A 489 7.48 0.44 13.89
C LEU A 489 7.06 -0.42 12.69
N ASN A 490 6.38 0.14 11.70
CA ASN A 490 6.09 -0.57 10.44
C ASN A 490 7.36 -0.95 9.67
N PHE A 491 8.42 -0.17 9.80
CA PHE A 491 9.73 -0.43 9.20
C PHE A 491 10.66 -1.17 10.16
N LEU A 492 10.64 -0.82 11.44
CA LEU A 492 11.54 -1.40 12.44
C LEU A 492 11.17 -2.83 12.82
N GLN A 493 9.91 -3.28 12.62
CA GLN A 493 9.52 -4.68 12.78
C GLN A 493 10.30 -5.65 11.87
N LEU A 494 10.94 -5.15 10.82
CA LEU A 494 11.74 -5.93 9.87
C LEU A 494 13.05 -6.45 10.46
N PHE A 495 13.34 -6.10 11.72
CA PHE A 495 14.52 -6.55 12.44
C PHE A 495 14.18 -7.27 13.76
N VAL A 496 12.90 -7.42 14.09
CA VAL A 496 12.45 -8.13 15.31
C VAL A 496 12.66 -9.62 15.12
N SER A 497 13.28 -10.27 16.11
CA SER A 497 13.65 -11.69 16.05
C SER A 497 12.45 -12.63 15.85
N SER A 498 11.32 -12.35 16.50
CA SER A 498 10.09 -13.16 16.36
C SER A 498 9.44 -13.04 14.98
N ASN A 499 9.82 -12.03 14.19
CA ASN A 499 9.36 -11.78 12.83
C ASN A 499 10.27 -12.40 11.76
N ALA A 500 11.25 -13.24 12.14
CA ALA A 500 12.15 -13.90 11.19
C ALA A 500 11.39 -14.74 10.16
N SER A 501 12.05 -15.03 9.04
CA SER A 501 11.46 -15.78 7.92
C SER A 501 10.71 -17.04 8.38
N PRO A 502 9.45 -17.23 7.88
CA PRO A 502 8.80 -16.58 6.73
C PRO A 502 8.10 -15.25 7.03
N GLY A 503 8.35 -14.66 8.21
CA GLY A 503 7.83 -13.35 8.58
C GLY A 503 8.52 -12.19 7.84
N PRO A 504 8.19 -10.94 8.20
CA PRO A 504 8.69 -9.75 7.51
C PRO A 504 10.18 -9.47 7.74
N ASN A 505 10.79 -9.96 8.83
CA ASN A 505 12.23 -9.90 9.06
C ASN A 505 12.95 -10.96 8.21
N ARG A 506 13.06 -10.71 6.92
CA ARG A 506 13.62 -11.66 5.96
C ARG A 506 15.14 -11.80 6.01
N CYS A 507 15.84 -10.84 6.61
CA CYS A 507 17.26 -10.96 6.87
C CYS A 507 17.59 -11.88 8.07
N ASN A 508 16.60 -12.29 8.86
CA ASN A 508 16.74 -13.12 10.05
C ASN A 508 17.66 -12.49 11.12
N TYR A 509 17.67 -11.15 11.16
CA TYR A 509 18.40 -10.44 12.23
C TYR A 509 17.80 -10.79 13.59
N ALA A 510 18.64 -11.05 14.58
CA ALA A 510 18.22 -11.39 15.93
C ALA A 510 19.10 -10.67 16.95
N SER A 511 18.47 -9.89 17.81
CA SER A 511 19.11 -9.15 18.88
C SER A 511 18.15 -8.98 20.05
N PRO A 512 18.44 -9.57 21.22
CA PRO A 512 17.60 -9.40 22.41
C PRO A 512 17.46 -7.94 22.86
N SER A 513 18.50 -7.12 22.68
CA SER A 513 18.44 -5.68 22.98
C SER A 513 17.49 -4.95 22.05
N TYR A 514 17.53 -5.25 20.76
CA TYR A 514 16.62 -4.70 19.78
C TYR A 514 15.16 -5.07 20.05
N ASP A 515 14.91 -6.36 20.33
CA ASP A 515 13.56 -6.86 20.65
C ASP A 515 12.98 -6.16 21.88
N ALA A 516 13.78 -5.95 22.92
CA ALA A 516 13.36 -5.21 24.11
C ALA A 516 13.02 -3.75 23.81
N LEU A 517 13.84 -3.07 23.00
CA LEU A 517 13.57 -1.69 22.55
C LEU A 517 12.28 -1.61 21.72
N PHE A 518 12.05 -2.58 20.83
CA PHE A 518 10.85 -2.63 20.00
C PHE A 518 9.60 -2.85 20.84
N GLU A 519 9.62 -3.80 21.77
CA GLU A 519 8.49 -4.07 22.66
C GLU A 519 8.15 -2.88 23.55
N GLU A 520 9.16 -2.17 24.06
CA GLU A 520 8.95 -0.95 24.84
C GLU A 520 8.35 0.15 23.96
N ALA A 521 8.90 0.38 22.75
CA ALA A 521 8.40 1.38 21.81
C ALA A 521 6.96 1.12 21.37
N ALA A 522 6.58 -0.18 21.20
CA ALA A 522 5.23 -0.58 20.84
C ALA A 522 4.18 -0.30 21.92
N ARG A 523 4.61 -0.13 23.18
CA ARG A 523 3.74 0.17 24.34
C ARG A 523 3.85 1.62 24.81
N ALA A 524 4.88 2.35 24.36
CA ALA A 524 5.17 3.69 24.84
C ALA A 524 4.09 4.69 24.40
N THR A 525 3.40 5.29 25.36
CA THR A 525 2.40 6.35 25.16
C THR A 525 3.02 7.73 25.25
N ASP A 526 4.17 7.91 25.92
CA ASP A 526 4.94 9.14 25.92
C ASP A 526 5.70 9.32 24.61
N PRO A 527 5.41 10.39 23.83
CA PRO A 527 6.04 10.63 22.54
C PRO A 527 7.56 10.81 22.61
N ALA A 528 8.08 11.45 23.66
CA ALA A 528 9.52 11.69 23.81
C ALA A 528 10.27 10.37 24.08
N ARG A 529 9.73 9.52 24.97
CA ARG A 529 10.28 8.19 25.24
C ARG A 529 10.25 7.33 23.99
N ARG A 530 9.12 7.32 23.26
CA ARG A 530 8.97 6.56 22.01
C ARG A 530 9.99 6.99 20.95
N ALA A 531 10.17 8.30 20.77
CA ALA A 531 11.17 8.83 19.83
C ALA A 531 12.60 8.41 20.18
N ALA A 532 12.96 8.39 21.49
CA ALA A 532 14.26 7.92 21.95
C ALA A 532 14.49 6.43 21.65
N LEU A 533 13.47 5.59 21.84
CA LEU A 533 13.52 4.17 21.51
C LEU A 533 13.64 3.92 20.02
N VAL A 534 12.88 4.64 19.20
CA VAL A 534 12.96 4.58 17.73
C VAL A 534 14.35 4.96 17.24
N ARG A 535 14.98 5.97 17.84
CA ARG A 535 16.34 6.36 17.53
C ARG A 535 17.34 5.26 17.89
N ALA A 536 17.26 4.71 19.10
CA ALA A 536 18.17 3.65 19.57
C ALA A 536 18.12 2.40 18.67
N MET A 537 16.92 1.99 18.26
CA MET A 537 16.74 0.87 17.32
C MET A 537 17.40 1.14 15.96
N GLN A 538 17.26 2.35 15.41
CA GLN A 538 17.93 2.69 14.15
C GLN A 538 19.45 2.72 14.28
N GLU A 539 19.99 3.22 15.39
CA GLU A 539 21.41 3.26 15.66
C GLU A 539 21.98 1.84 15.74
N GLU A 540 21.30 0.93 16.44
CA GLU A 540 21.69 -0.48 16.56
C GLU A 540 21.71 -1.18 15.18
N VAL A 541 20.65 -1.03 14.39
CA VAL A 541 20.58 -1.62 13.05
C VAL A 541 21.63 -1.04 12.10
N ARG A 542 21.87 0.26 12.15
CA ARG A 542 22.90 0.91 11.34
C ARG A 542 24.30 0.40 11.69
N ASP A 543 24.58 0.17 12.96
CA ASP A 543 25.90 -0.37 13.38
C ASP A 543 26.05 -1.86 13.06
N ALA A 544 25.04 -2.68 13.33
CA ALA A 544 25.04 -4.13 13.05
C ALA A 544 25.11 -4.44 11.55
N CYS A 545 24.64 -3.52 10.71
CA CYS A 545 24.65 -3.61 9.26
C CYS A 545 24.03 -4.91 8.71
N PRO A 546 22.79 -5.27 9.07
CA PRO A 546 22.10 -6.41 8.43
C PRO A 546 21.64 -6.11 7.01
N TRP A 547 21.64 -4.81 6.63
CA TRP A 547 21.30 -4.30 5.32
C TRP A 547 22.33 -3.32 4.81
N VAL A 548 22.52 -3.28 3.49
CA VAL A 548 22.95 -2.10 2.78
C VAL A 548 21.70 -1.26 2.49
N PHE A 549 21.68 -0.01 2.95
CA PHE A 549 20.59 0.92 2.68
C PHE A 549 20.74 1.47 1.26
N VAL A 550 19.90 1.02 0.34
CA VAL A 550 20.03 1.30 -1.09
C VAL A 550 19.35 2.62 -1.45
N GLY A 551 18.08 2.79 -1.08
CA GLY A 551 17.39 4.02 -1.45
C GLY A 551 15.92 4.05 -1.06
N HIS A 552 15.35 5.27 -1.15
CA HIS A 552 13.92 5.53 -1.04
C HIS A 552 13.42 6.03 -2.39
N ARG A 553 12.32 5.47 -2.89
CA ARG A 553 11.75 5.92 -4.15
C ARG A 553 11.21 7.35 -4.04
N ARG A 554 11.37 8.10 -5.11
CA ARG A 554 10.73 9.38 -5.33
C ARG A 554 9.59 9.20 -6.31
N GLU A 555 8.36 9.29 -5.82
CA GLU A 555 7.18 9.23 -6.68
C GLU A 555 7.07 10.51 -7.47
N VAL A 556 6.81 10.39 -8.76
CA VAL A 556 6.63 11.52 -9.68
C VAL A 556 5.27 11.42 -10.34
N VAL A 557 4.50 12.49 -10.22
CA VAL A 557 3.15 12.60 -10.80
C VAL A 557 3.08 13.84 -11.68
N LEU A 558 2.58 13.67 -12.89
CA LEU A 558 2.26 14.79 -13.79
C LEU A 558 0.79 15.15 -13.66
N LEU A 559 0.54 16.43 -13.48
CA LEU A 559 -0.79 17.01 -13.33
C LEU A 559 -1.19 17.73 -14.61
N GLY A 560 -2.35 17.40 -15.11
CA GLY A 560 -2.95 18.13 -16.24
C GLY A 560 -3.23 19.61 -15.90
N PRO A 561 -3.37 20.45 -16.91
CA PRO A 561 -3.46 21.91 -16.72
C PRO A 561 -4.66 22.39 -15.90
N ARG A 562 -5.68 21.57 -15.77
CA ARG A 562 -6.92 21.91 -15.04
C ARG A 562 -6.96 21.41 -13.61
N LEU A 563 -6.17 20.40 -13.23
CA LEU A 563 -6.19 19.81 -11.88
C LEU A 563 -5.59 20.79 -10.88
N ARG A 564 -6.31 21.07 -9.78
CA ARG A 564 -5.91 21.95 -8.68
C ARG A 564 -6.13 21.26 -7.36
N ASN A 565 -5.54 21.82 -6.30
CA ASN A 565 -5.63 21.30 -4.94
C ASN A 565 -5.08 19.87 -4.81
N TYR A 566 -4.15 19.49 -5.69
CA TYR A 566 -3.51 18.19 -5.67
C TYR A 566 -2.29 18.22 -4.76
N ARG A 567 -2.21 17.25 -3.85
CA ARG A 567 -1.01 16.93 -3.09
C ARG A 567 -0.71 15.45 -3.27
N LEU A 568 0.55 15.14 -3.53
CA LEU A 568 0.99 13.75 -3.59
C LEU A 568 0.88 13.14 -2.18
N HIS A 569 0.37 11.93 -2.10
CA HIS A 569 0.13 11.23 -0.84
C HIS A 569 0.33 9.73 -1.05
N ASP A 570 1.10 9.07 -0.16
CA ASP A 570 1.30 7.61 -0.24
C ASP A 570 0.01 6.83 0.03
N PHE A 571 -0.91 7.42 0.78
CA PHE A 571 -2.24 6.86 1.06
C PHE A 571 -3.32 7.75 0.43
N PRO A 572 -3.44 7.81 -0.93
CA PRO A 572 -4.40 8.68 -1.61
C PRO A 572 -5.83 8.11 -1.55
N LEU A 573 -6.25 7.66 -0.38
CA LEU A 573 -7.51 6.97 -0.13
C LEU A 573 -8.65 7.97 -0.13
N GLY A 574 -9.38 8.07 -1.24
CA GLY A 574 -10.45 9.04 -1.45
C GLY A 574 -9.97 10.49 -1.54
N ALA A 575 -8.70 10.72 -1.93
CA ALA A 575 -8.11 12.06 -2.06
C ALA A 575 -8.80 12.91 -3.13
N GLU A 576 -9.50 12.29 -4.07
CA GLU A 576 -10.29 12.94 -5.11
C GLU A 576 -11.37 13.90 -4.56
N LYS A 577 -11.81 13.71 -3.33
CA LYS A 577 -12.74 14.62 -2.64
C LYS A 577 -12.16 16.02 -2.45
N HIS A 578 -10.83 16.13 -2.35
CA HIS A 578 -10.08 17.37 -2.14
C HIS A 578 -9.74 18.08 -3.44
N TRP A 579 -9.70 17.36 -4.56
CA TRP A 579 -9.24 17.91 -5.83
C TRP A 579 -10.27 18.83 -6.47
N ARG A 580 -9.76 19.79 -7.20
CA ARG A 580 -10.54 20.87 -7.82
C ARG A 580 -10.14 21.04 -9.27
N ARG A 581 -11.05 21.62 -10.06
CA ARG A 581 -10.82 21.99 -11.45
C ARG A 581 -10.66 23.50 -11.56
N ALA A 582 -9.58 23.93 -12.22
CA ALA A 582 -9.45 25.32 -12.65
C ALA A 582 -10.58 25.70 -13.62
N PRO A 583 -10.99 26.95 -13.61
CA PRO A 583 -12.02 27.46 -14.52
C PRO A 583 -11.68 27.27 -16.00
#